data_f7a9fa7dcd3624f7add74cc49347d92f
#
_entry.id   f7a9fa7dcd3624f7add74cc49347d92f
#
_cell.length_a   1.000
_cell.length_b   1.000
_cell.length_c   1.000
_cell.angle_alpha   90.00
_cell.angle_beta   90.00
_cell.angle_gamma   90.00
#
_symmetry.space_group_name_H-M   'P 1'
#
loop_
_entity.id
_entity.type
_entity.pdbx_description
1 polymer ?
#
loop_
_entity_poly.entity_id
_entity_poly.type
_entity_poly.pdbx_seq_one_letter_code
_entity_poly.pdbx_strand_id
1 'polypeptide(L)'
;AEVCHLGQEDFFDAGGTSVASLRSPGGPQEIGLSSHAPDQATRAVQGGADYVAIGPVFPTGTKPGRPAVTLEYVRWAAANLRVPWFAIGGLSPANLDSVLEAGATRICVVSAILNAPDIPKACREFVKRLSWVKEE
;
A
#
# COMPACT_ATOMS: atom_id res chain seq x y z
N ALA A 1 -7.73 -0.76 18.00
CA ALA A 1 -6.66 -1.11 17.04
C ALA A 1 -5.53 -0.09 17.14
N GLU A 2 -4.30 -0.55 16.95
CA GLU A 2 -3.12 0.31 16.98
C GLU A 2 -2.96 1.08 15.68
N VAL A 3 -3.45 0.53 14.58
CA VAL A 3 -3.39 1.12 13.25
C VAL A 3 -4.79 1.19 12.67
N CYS A 4 -5.13 2.33 12.08
CA CYS A 4 -6.37 2.52 11.34
C CYS A 4 -6.02 2.79 9.88
N HIS A 5 -6.65 2.08 8.95
CA HIS A 5 -6.45 2.29 7.52
C HIS A 5 -7.77 2.65 6.85
N LEU A 6 -7.78 3.74 6.08
CA LEU A 6 -8.98 4.23 5.41
C LEU A 6 -8.74 4.42 3.91
N GLY A 7 -9.75 4.13 3.11
CA GLY A 7 -9.78 4.43 1.68
C GLY A 7 -10.06 5.91 1.41
N GLN A 8 -9.93 6.32 0.16
CA GLN A 8 -10.24 7.69 -0.27
C GLN A 8 -11.69 8.05 0.06
N GLU A 9 -12.61 7.11 -0.17
CA GLU A 9 -14.05 7.29 0.04
C GLU A 9 -14.37 7.43 1.53
N ASP A 10 -13.63 6.73 2.37
CA ASP A 10 -13.89 6.71 3.81
C ASP A 10 -13.36 7.93 4.54
N PHE A 11 -12.45 8.65 3.94
CA PHE A 11 -11.80 9.80 4.58
C PHE A 11 -12.03 11.10 3.79
N PHE A 12 -11.38 11.28 2.64
CA PHE A 12 -11.46 12.55 1.90
C PHE A 12 -12.85 12.81 1.32
N ASP A 13 -13.45 11.80 0.70
CA ASP A 13 -14.78 11.94 0.10
C ASP A 13 -15.86 12.08 1.17
N ALA A 14 -15.59 11.64 2.38
CA ALA A 14 -16.46 11.84 3.54
C ALA A 14 -16.24 13.19 4.25
N GLY A 15 -15.37 14.06 3.70
CA GLY A 15 -15.12 15.39 4.22
C GLY A 15 -13.88 15.54 5.10
N GLY A 16 -13.10 14.49 5.28
CA GLY A 16 -11.86 14.56 6.04
C GLY A 16 -10.79 15.37 5.34
N THR A 17 -10.01 16.12 6.10
CA THR A 17 -8.90 16.92 5.57
C THR A 17 -7.59 16.66 6.30
N SER A 18 -7.65 16.25 7.57
CA SER A 18 -6.49 15.93 8.38
C SER A 18 -6.77 14.71 9.24
N VAL A 19 -5.80 13.79 9.32
CA VAL A 19 -5.94 12.60 10.17
C VAL A 19 -5.93 12.96 11.67
N ALA A 20 -5.52 14.16 12.02
CA ALA A 20 -5.55 14.61 13.42
C ALA A 20 -6.95 14.49 14.02
N SER A 21 -8.00 14.64 13.21
CA SER A 21 -9.40 14.49 13.65
C SER A 21 -9.73 13.07 14.12
N LEU A 22 -8.95 12.07 13.68
CA LEU A 22 -9.14 10.67 14.05
C LEU A 22 -8.36 10.27 15.28
N ARG A 23 -7.44 11.11 15.72
CA ARG A 23 -6.60 10.83 16.89
C ARG A 23 -7.32 11.26 18.17
N SER A 24 -7.41 10.35 19.12
CA SER A 24 -8.00 10.61 20.43
C SER A 24 -7.33 9.72 21.46
N PRO A 25 -7.38 10.06 22.76
CA PRO A 25 -6.87 9.17 23.81
C PRO A 25 -7.49 7.78 23.68
N GLY A 26 -6.66 6.73 23.58
CA GLY A 26 -7.11 5.36 23.38
C GLY A 26 -7.47 5.02 21.94
N GLY A 27 -7.38 5.97 21.00
CA GLY A 27 -7.60 5.73 19.56
C GLY A 27 -6.38 5.17 18.85
N PRO A 28 -6.42 5.08 17.51
CA PRO A 28 -5.31 4.54 16.73
C PRO A 28 -4.05 5.39 16.88
N GLN A 29 -2.89 4.73 16.96
CA GLN A 29 -1.59 5.38 17.04
C GLN A 29 -1.06 5.76 15.66
N GLU A 30 -1.36 4.94 14.65
CA GLU A 30 -0.97 5.18 13.27
C GLU A 30 -2.19 5.16 12.35
N ILE A 31 -2.18 6.05 11.37
CA ILE A 31 -3.26 6.16 10.40
C ILE A 31 -2.67 6.11 9.01
N GLY A 32 -3.12 5.13 8.23
CA GLY A 32 -2.73 4.97 6.83
C GLY A 32 -3.89 5.29 5.90
N LEU A 33 -3.56 5.83 4.74
CA LEU A 33 -4.55 6.19 3.73
C LEU A 33 -4.22 5.53 2.39
N SER A 34 -5.25 5.03 1.71
CA SER A 34 -5.11 4.51 0.36
C SER A 34 -5.00 5.64 -0.65
N SER A 35 -4.29 5.38 -1.74
CA SER A 35 -4.19 6.30 -2.86
C SER A 35 -4.12 5.54 -4.17
N HIS A 36 -4.62 6.15 -5.25
CA HIS A 36 -4.68 5.55 -6.58
C HIS A 36 -4.03 6.43 -7.65
N ALA A 37 -3.47 7.57 -7.25
CA ALA A 37 -2.80 8.51 -8.14
C ALA A 37 -1.86 9.41 -7.32
N PRO A 38 -0.83 10.01 -7.96
CA PRO A 38 0.13 10.88 -7.27
C PRO A 38 -0.50 12.03 -6.47
N ASP A 39 -1.52 12.68 -6.99
CA ASP A 39 -2.20 13.77 -6.29
C ASP A 39 -2.90 13.29 -5.01
N GLN A 40 -3.44 12.07 -5.03
CA GLN A 40 -4.06 11.47 -3.86
C GLN A 40 -3.02 11.14 -2.79
N ALA A 41 -1.87 10.60 -3.19
CA ALA A 41 -0.77 10.33 -2.27
C ALA A 41 -0.26 11.62 -1.63
N THR A 42 -0.09 12.67 -2.42
CA THR A 42 0.35 13.98 -1.93
C THR A 42 -0.66 14.54 -0.92
N ARG A 43 -1.95 14.43 -1.23
CA ARG A 43 -3.02 14.86 -0.31
C ARG A 43 -3.01 14.07 0.99
N ALA A 44 -2.76 12.76 0.91
CA ALA A 44 -2.67 11.91 2.10
C ALA A 44 -1.51 12.34 3.01
N VAL A 45 -0.34 12.61 2.44
CA VAL A 45 0.82 13.09 3.19
C VAL A 45 0.53 14.45 3.81
N GLN A 46 -0.03 15.39 3.06
CA GLN A 46 -0.41 16.71 3.56
C GLN A 46 -1.44 16.62 4.67
N GLY A 47 -2.34 15.63 4.58
CA GLY A 47 -3.34 15.37 5.62
C GLY A 47 -2.79 14.70 6.88
N GLY A 48 -1.50 14.35 6.90
CA GLY A 48 -0.83 13.81 8.07
C GLY A 48 -0.80 12.29 8.16
N ALA A 49 -1.05 11.57 7.08
CA ALA A 49 -0.99 10.10 7.07
C ALA A 49 0.38 9.61 7.52
N ASP A 50 0.40 8.59 8.36
CA ASP A 50 1.64 7.97 8.82
C ASP A 50 2.24 7.06 7.75
N TYR A 51 1.40 6.49 6.89
CA TYR A 51 1.82 5.74 5.70
C TYR A 51 0.76 5.84 4.61
N VAL A 52 1.15 5.51 3.39
CA VAL A 52 0.28 5.57 2.22
C VAL A 52 0.30 4.23 1.49
N ALA A 53 -0.87 3.75 1.06
CA ALA A 53 -0.97 2.58 0.20
C ALA A 53 -1.08 3.02 -1.26
N ILE A 54 -0.29 2.39 -2.11
CA ILE A 54 -0.17 2.67 -3.55
C ILE A 54 -0.75 1.49 -4.32
N GLY A 55 -1.90 1.68 -4.96
CA GLY A 55 -2.49 0.58 -5.70
C GLY A 55 -3.89 0.85 -6.23
N PRO A 56 -4.51 -0.16 -6.86
CA PRO A 56 -3.92 -1.48 -7.16
C PRO A 56 -2.89 -1.40 -8.29
N VAL A 57 -1.71 -1.99 -8.06
CA VAL A 57 -0.62 -1.95 -9.07
C VAL A 57 -0.99 -2.77 -10.30
N PHE A 58 -1.57 -3.94 -10.08
CA PHE A 58 -2.06 -4.82 -11.15
C PHE A 58 -3.56 -5.06 -10.98
N PRO A 59 -4.27 -5.53 -12.02
CA PRO A 59 -5.69 -5.88 -11.89
C PRO A 59 -5.89 -6.91 -10.78
N THR A 60 -6.96 -6.76 -10.00
CA THR A 60 -7.26 -7.64 -8.88
C THR A 60 -8.73 -8.00 -8.83
N GLY A 61 -9.04 -9.25 -8.45
CA GLY A 61 -10.39 -9.71 -8.21
C GLY A 61 -10.97 -9.25 -6.87
N THR A 62 -10.13 -8.75 -5.95
CA THR A 62 -10.58 -8.29 -4.62
C THR A 62 -11.50 -7.07 -4.74
N LYS A 63 -11.20 -6.16 -5.66
CA LYS A 63 -12.06 -5.02 -5.98
C LYS A 63 -12.23 -4.93 -7.50
N PRO A 64 -13.14 -5.73 -8.08
CA PRO A 64 -13.36 -5.74 -9.53
C PRO A 64 -13.77 -4.36 -10.04
N GLY A 65 -13.32 -4.00 -11.23
CA GLY A 65 -13.65 -2.74 -11.88
C GLY A 65 -12.80 -1.54 -11.49
N ARG A 66 -11.93 -1.66 -10.48
CA ARG A 66 -10.97 -0.59 -10.16
C ARG A 66 -9.79 -0.66 -11.12
N PRO A 67 -9.47 0.44 -11.85
CA PRO A 67 -8.34 0.45 -12.77
C PRO A 67 -7.01 0.22 -12.05
N ALA A 68 -6.10 -0.51 -12.67
CA ALA A 68 -4.74 -0.67 -12.18
C ALA A 68 -3.96 0.64 -12.33
N VAL A 69 -3.12 0.97 -11.35
CA VAL A 69 -2.34 2.21 -11.33
C VAL A 69 -0.95 2.05 -11.91
N THR A 70 -0.54 0.83 -12.22
CA THR A 70 0.69 0.43 -12.89
C THR A 70 1.98 0.71 -12.12
N LEU A 71 3.09 0.24 -12.69
CA LEU A 71 4.43 0.42 -12.14
C LEU A 71 4.90 1.88 -12.19
N GLU A 72 4.32 2.71 -13.07
CA GLU A 72 4.64 4.12 -13.11
C GLU A 72 4.35 4.82 -11.79
N TYR A 73 3.21 4.53 -11.18
CA TYR A 73 2.87 5.09 -9.88
C TYR A 73 3.82 4.61 -8.80
N VAL A 74 4.25 3.34 -8.86
CA VAL A 74 5.24 2.81 -7.92
C VAL A 74 6.57 3.57 -8.05
N ARG A 75 7.03 3.82 -9.26
CA ARG A 75 8.27 4.59 -9.50
C ARG A 75 8.13 6.02 -8.99
N TRP A 76 6.99 6.65 -9.22
CA TRP A 76 6.72 7.99 -8.71
C TRP A 76 6.78 8.01 -7.18
N ALA A 77 6.16 7.06 -6.53
CA ALA A 77 6.15 6.95 -5.07
C ALA A 77 7.58 6.79 -4.52
N ALA A 78 8.37 5.93 -5.14
CA ALA A 78 9.77 5.72 -4.75
C ALA A 78 10.60 6.99 -4.85
N ALA A 79 10.32 7.84 -5.85
CA ALA A 79 11.05 9.08 -6.08
C ALA A 79 10.56 10.24 -5.21
N ASN A 80 9.30 10.23 -4.78
CA ASN A 80 8.67 11.43 -4.22
C ASN A 80 8.17 11.28 -2.78
N LEU A 81 7.79 10.08 -2.33
CA LEU A 81 7.25 9.91 -0.99
C LEU A 81 8.35 9.80 0.06
N ARG A 82 8.19 10.54 1.15
CA ARG A 82 9.11 10.53 2.30
C ARG A 82 8.56 9.75 3.49
N VAL A 83 7.25 9.48 3.51
CA VAL A 83 6.63 8.61 4.52
C VAL A 83 6.69 7.17 4.06
N PRO A 84 6.58 6.18 4.96
CA PRO A 84 6.47 4.78 4.55
C PRO A 84 5.30 4.60 3.59
N TRP A 85 5.49 3.78 2.57
CA TRP A 85 4.43 3.46 1.62
C TRP A 85 4.50 1.99 1.23
N PHE A 86 3.35 1.44 0.86
CA PHE A 86 3.19 0.02 0.54
C PHE A 86 2.59 -0.12 -0.84
N ALA A 87 3.19 -0.92 -1.70
CA ALA A 87 2.58 -1.32 -2.96
C ALA A 87 1.59 -2.44 -2.70
N ILE A 88 0.38 -2.31 -3.24
CA ILE A 88 -0.70 -3.28 -3.03
C ILE A 88 -1.46 -3.49 -4.34
N GLY A 89 -2.06 -4.65 -4.50
CA GLY A 89 -3.00 -4.96 -5.57
C GLY A 89 -2.42 -5.87 -6.64
N GLY A 90 -2.90 -7.11 -6.69
CA GLY A 90 -2.53 -8.09 -7.69
C GLY A 90 -1.10 -8.59 -7.61
N LEU A 91 -0.43 -8.40 -6.49
CA LEU A 91 0.96 -8.84 -6.31
C LEU A 91 1.04 -10.35 -6.15
N SER A 92 2.00 -10.95 -6.83
CA SER A 92 2.24 -12.39 -6.80
C SER A 92 3.75 -12.66 -6.95
N PRO A 93 4.22 -13.89 -6.69
CA PRO A 93 5.62 -14.21 -6.97
C PRO A 93 6.04 -13.96 -8.41
N ALA A 94 5.10 -14.11 -9.36
CA ALA A 94 5.40 -13.94 -10.79
C ALA A 94 5.69 -12.48 -11.17
N ASN A 95 5.08 -11.49 -10.49
CA ASN A 95 5.25 -10.08 -10.82
C ASN A 95 6.01 -9.27 -9.76
N LEU A 96 6.40 -9.90 -8.66
CA LEU A 96 7.04 -9.20 -7.53
C LEU A 96 8.34 -8.49 -7.94
N ASP A 97 9.17 -9.11 -8.77
CA ASP A 97 10.45 -8.52 -9.18
C ASP A 97 10.25 -7.17 -9.86
N SER A 98 9.25 -7.03 -10.72
CA SER A 98 8.97 -5.77 -11.40
C SER A 98 8.58 -4.67 -10.41
N VAL A 99 7.87 -5.01 -9.35
CA VAL A 99 7.47 -4.06 -8.31
C VAL A 99 8.69 -3.61 -7.48
N LEU A 100 9.56 -4.56 -7.14
CA LEU A 100 10.78 -4.25 -6.39
C LEU A 100 11.74 -3.41 -7.24
N GLU A 101 11.89 -3.73 -8.53
CA GLU A 101 12.70 -2.95 -9.45
C GLU A 101 12.17 -1.52 -9.63
N ALA A 102 10.84 -1.33 -9.52
CA ALA A 102 10.24 -0.01 -9.57
C ALA A 102 10.51 0.82 -8.31
N GLY A 103 11.05 0.21 -7.25
CA GLY A 103 11.49 0.90 -6.04
C GLY A 103 10.71 0.59 -4.78
N ALA A 104 9.72 -0.33 -4.84
CA ALA A 104 8.98 -0.71 -3.64
C ALA A 104 9.85 -1.54 -2.70
N THR A 105 9.78 -1.24 -1.41
CA THR A 105 10.46 -2.01 -0.36
C THR A 105 9.46 -2.61 0.64
N ARG A 106 8.19 -2.20 0.55
CA ARG A 106 7.10 -2.71 1.38
C ARG A 106 5.93 -3.06 0.48
N ILE A 107 5.31 -4.20 0.75
CA ILE A 107 4.18 -4.68 -0.06
C ILE A 107 3.05 -5.19 0.84
N CYS A 108 1.84 -5.20 0.29
CA CYS A 108 0.70 -5.90 0.85
C CYS A 108 0.23 -6.94 -0.15
N VAL A 109 0.02 -8.16 0.31
CA VAL A 109 -0.38 -9.30 -0.53
C VAL A 109 -1.61 -9.95 0.08
N VAL A 110 -2.61 -10.25 -0.72
CA VAL A 110 -3.85 -10.88 -0.25
C VAL A 110 -4.04 -12.24 -0.92
N SER A 111 -4.53 -12.26 -2.16
CA SER A 111 -4.94 -13.50 -2.81
C SER A 111 -3.79 -14.46 -3.08
N ALA A 112 -2.60 -13.96 -3.39
CA ALA A 112 -1.44 -14.81 -3.64
C ALA A 112 -1.00 -15.60 -2.39
N ILE A 113 -1.33 -15.12 -1.20
CA ILE A 113 -1.09 -15.83 0.05
C ILE A 113 -2.31 -16.67 0.42
N LEU A 114 -3.49 -16.06 0.48
CA LEU A 114 -4.70 -16.73 0.94
C LEU A 114 -5.14 -17.89 0.04
N ASN A 115 -4.87 -17.79 -1.25
CA ASN A 115 -5.21 -18.85 -2.21
C ASN A 115 -4.06 -19.83 -2.47
N ALA A 116 -2.93 -19.67 -1.80
CA ALA A 116 -1.79 -20.57 -1.97
C ALA A 116 -2.08 -21.96 -1.38
N PRO A 117 -1.62 -23.05 -2.05
CA PRO A 117 -1.77 -24.40 -1.49
C PRO A 117 -1.05 -24.56 -0.15
N ASP A 118 0.07 -23.85 0.03
CA ASP A 118 0.86 -23.87 1.27
C ASP A 118 1.09 -22.43 1.68
N ILE A 119 0.24 -21.92 2.58
CA ILE A 119 0.27 -20.52 3.02
C ILE A 119 1.60 -20.17 3.72
N PRO A 120 2.12 -20.95 4.68
CA PRO A 120 3.41 -20.63 5.30
C PRO A 120 4.55 -20.56 4.31
N LYS A 121 4.58 -21.47 3.32
CA LYS A 121 5.61 -21.44 2.27
C LYS A 121 5.51 -20.18 1.43
N ALA A 122 4.29 -19.78 1.04
CA ALA A 122 4.06 -18.54 0.28
C ALA A 122 4.56 -17.32 1.05
N CYS A 123 4.27 -17.24 2.35
CA CYS A 123 4.74 -16.14 3.19
C CYS A 123 6.27 -16.10 3.25
N ARG A 124 6.93 -17.25 3.44
CA ARG A 124 8.40 -17.33 3.49
C ARG A 124 9.03 -16.87 2.18
N GLU A 125 8.42 -17.21 1.06
CA GLU A 125 8.89 -16.81 -0.27
C GLU A 125 8.91 -15.27 -0.40
N PHE A 126 7.82 -14.61 -0.03
CA PHE A 126 7.74 -13.14 -0.05
C PHE A 126 8.76 -12.51 0.90
N VAL A 127 8.87 -13.01 2.11
CA VAL A 127 9.82 -12.48 3.10
C VAL A 127 11.25 -12.60 2.60
N LYS A 128 11.61 -13.74 2.02
CA LYS A 128 12.93 -13.98 1.47
C LYS A 128 13.27 -12.97 0.36
N ARG A 129 12.34 -12.73 -0.55
CA ARG A 129 12.58 -11.81 -1.68
C ARG A 129 12.63 -10.36 -1.23
N LEU A 130 11.84 -9.98 -0.22
CA LEU A 130 11.87 -8.64 0.34
C LEU A 130 13.17 -8.35 1.10
N SER A 131 13.77 -9.34 1.73
CA SER A 131 15.02 -9.14 2.49
C SER A 131 16.20 -8.76 1.60
N TRP A 132 16.18 -9.12 0.32
CA TRP A 132 17.20 -8.70 -0.64
C TRP A 132 17.21 -7.19 -0.86
N VAL A 133 16.04 -6.55 -0.85
CA VAL A 133 15.90 -5.12 -1.10
C VAL A 133 16.42 -4.31 0.08
N LYS A 134 16.31 -4.84 1.29
CA LYS A 134 16.74 -4.14 2.51
C LYS A 134 18.26 -4.07 2.67
N GLU A 135 19.00 -4.87 1.93
CA GLU A 135 20.46 -4.89 2.00
C GLU A 135 21.13 -3.85 1.10
N GLU A 136 20.35 -3.20 0.26
CA GLU A 136 20.79 -2.09 -0.58
C GLU A 136 20.47 -0.74 0.10
#